data_2bddf73ff722c45ce1244c3b8d9fbb3f
#
_entry.id   2bddf73ff722c45ce1244c3b8d9fbb3f
#
_cell.length_a   1.000
_cell.length_b   1.000
_cell.length_c   1.000
_cell.angle_alpha   90.00
_cell.angle_beta   90.00
_cell.angle_gamma   90.00
#
_symmetry.space_group_name_H-M   'P 1'
#
loop_
_entity.id
_entity.type
_entity.pdbx_description
1 polymer ?
#
loop_
_entity_poly.entity_id
_entity_poly.type
_entity_poly.pdbx_seq_one_letter_code
_entity_poly.pdbx_strand_id
1 'polypeptide(L)'
;VVVVVNRSQPPPETEVDVLNIDNSAVRDAQINRLQKIRADRDQDQCGKALSRLAEAAENGEGNLLALTIDAMRARASVGEVSDALETVWGRHVAEQRSISGVYSASYEGDDMFKDIKSEVDEFAEKHGRRPRMLVIKLGQDGHDRGAKIIATAFADMGFDIDIGPMFQTPEEAARQAIENDVHIVGVSTQAAAHSTLVPQLIEQLESQRANEVLVI
;
A
#
# COMPACT_ATOMS: atom_id res chain seq x y z
N VAL A 1 31.83 1.71 -1.62
CA VAL A 1 31.86 3.17 -1.49
C VAL A 1 31.17 3.77 -2.68
N VAL A 2 30.01 4.41 -2.48
CA VAL A 2 29.30 5.13 -3.55
C VAL A 2 29.94 6.52 -3.66
N VAL A 3 30.56 6.82 -4.79
CA VAL A 3 31.38 8.03 -4.98
C VAL A 3 30.57 9.31 -4.72
N VAL A 4 29.34 9.38 -5.19
CA VAL A 4 28.46 10.57 -5.04
C VAL A 4 27.99 10.73 -3.58
N VAL A 5 27.66 9.65 -2.89
CA VAL A 5 27.08 9.71 -1.54
C VAL A 5 28.14 9.82 -0.44
N ASN A 6 29.27 9.13 -0.60
CA ASN A 6 30.29 9.04 0.46
C ASN A 6 31.47 9.97 0.26
N ARG A 7 31.70 10.48 -0.96
CA ARG A 7 32.87 11.32 -1.30
C ARG A 7 32.54 12.80 -1.48
N SER A 8 31.30 13.10 -1.86
CA SER A 8 30.80 14.48 -2.01
C SER A 8 29.76 14.73 -0.92
N GLN A 9 30.21 15.22 0.22
CA GLN A 9 29.26 15.66 1.26
C GLN A 9 28.64 16.99 0.79
N PRO A 10 27.32 17.12 0.74
CA PRO A 10 26.68 18.39 0.48
C PRO A 10 27.00 19.37 1.64
N PRO A 11 26.95 20.67 1.40
CA PRO A 11 26.97 21.65 2.49
C PRO A 11 25.83 21.37 3.46
N PRO A 12 25.94 21.81 4.73
CA PRO A 12 24.87 21.61 5.72
C PRO A 12 23.55 22.10 5.13
N GLU A 13 22.56 21.22 5.16
CA GLU A 13 21.23 21.50 4.61
C GLU A 13 20.65 22.70 5.35
N THR A 14 20.23 23.70 4.58
CA THR A 14 19.34 24.74 5.10
C THR A 14 18.01 24.06 5.41
N GLU A 15 17.44 24.30 6.58
CA GLU A 15 16.09 23.86 6.92
C GLU A 15 15.13 24.30 5.81
N VAL A 16 14.66 23.35 5.04
CA VAL A 16 13.62 23.57 4.04
C VAL A 16 12.29 23.38 4.75
N ASP A 17 11.44 24.41 4.71
CA ASP A 17 10.08 24.30 5.23
C ASP A 17 9.31 23.27 4.39
N VAL A 18 9.15 22.06 4.92
CA VAL A 18 8.45 20.96 4.26
C VAL A 18 6.97 21.11 4.53
N LEU A 19 6.18 21.27 3.46
CA LEU A 19 4.73 21.31 3.55
C LEU A 19 4.20 19.99 4.13
N ASN A 20 3.77 20.03 5.38
CA ASN A 20 3.06 18.92 6.00
C ASN A 20 1.59 18.95 5.55
N ILE A 21 1.17 17.91 4.82
CA ILE A 21 -0.20 17.77 4.35
C ILE A 21 -1.03 17.12 5.46
N ASP A 22 -2.05 17.84 5.93
CA ASP A 22 -3.08 17.25 6.79
C ASP A 22 -3.99 16.35 5.95
N ASN A 23 -3.71 15.05 5.98
CA ASN A 23 -4.45 14.05 5.23
C ASN A 23 -5.93 13.99 5.62
N SER A 24 -6.27 14.25 6.88
CA SER A 24 -7.65 14.26 7.36
C SER A 24 -8.42 15.44 6.78
N ALA A 25 -7.85 16.62 6.82
CA ALA A 25 -8.46 17.80 6.22
C ALA A 25 -8.65 17.68 4.71
N VAL A 26 -7.67 17.11 3.99
CA VAL A 26 -7.77 16.84 2.54
C VAL A 26 -8.88 15.82 2.24
N ARG A 27 -8.96 14.74 3.02
CA ARG A 27 -10.01 13.73 2.89
C ARG A 27 -11.40 14.33 3.10
N ASP A 28 -11.59 15.08 4.17
CA ASP A 28 -12.88 15.68 4.51
C ASP A 28 -13.31 16.71 3.47
N ALA A 29 -12.39 17.54 3.00
CA ALA A 29 -12.64 18.47 1.90
C ALA A 29 -13.09 17.74 0.62
N GLN A 30 -12.47 16.60 0.29
CA GLN A 30 -12.86 15.81 -0.89
C GLN A 30 -14.23 15.13 -0.72
N ILE A 31 -14.53 14.60 0.46
CA ILE A 31 -15.84 14.02 0.78
C ILE A 31 -16.94 15.08 0.61
N ASN A 32 -16.74 16.26 1.22
CA ASN A 32 -17.70 17.36 1.12
C ASN A 32 -17.91 17.81 -0.33
N ARG A 33 -16.84 17.85 -1.14
CA ARG A 33 -16.92 18.19 -2.56
C ARG A 33 -17.75 17.16 -3.34
N LEU A 34 -17.54 15.87 -3.10
CA LEU A 34 -18.30 14.80 -3.75
C LEU A 34 -19.78 14.83 -3.36
N GLN A 35 -20.08 15.05 -2.08
CA GLN A 35 -21.45 15.20 -1.59
C GLN A 35 -22.17 16.37 -2.29
N LYS A 36 -21.50 17.50 -2.41
CA LYS A 36 -22.04 18.67 -3.12
C LYS A 36 -22.30 18.37 -4.61
N ILE A 37 -21.33 17.75 -5.29
CA ILE A 37 -21.49 17.38 -6.71
C ILE A 37 -22.70 16.46 -6.91
N ARG A 38 -22.88 15.48 -6.02
CA ARG A 38 -24.01 14.54 -6.08
C ARG A 38 -25.36 15.21 -5.78
N ALA A 39 -25.38 16.21 -4.89
CA ALA A 39 -26.59 16.95 -4.59
C ALA A 39 -27.02 17.88 -5.73
N ASP A 40 -26.05 18.50 -6.41
CA ASP A 40 -26.30 19.55 -7.41
C ASP A 40 -26.52 19.01 -8.85
N ARG A 41 -26.22 17.72 -9.10
CA ARG A 41 -26.31 17.13 -10.44
C ARG A 41 -27.71 16.64 -10.78
N ASP A 42 -27.99 16.48 -12.08
CA ASP A 42 -29.16 15.73 -12.58
C ASP A 42 -28.91 14.22 -12.36
N GLN A 43 -29.62 13.63 -11.40
CA GLN A 43 -29.48 12.22 -11.02
C GLN A 43 -29.94 11.28 -12.15
N ASP A 44 -31.04 11.64 -12.87
CA ASP A 44 -31.56 10.82 -13.94
C ASP A 44 -30.61 10.77 -15.15
N GLN A 45 -30.04 11.91 -15.51
CA GLN A 45 -29.04 11.97 -16.57
C GLN A 45 -27.78 11.19 -16.22
N CYS A 46 -27.29 11.32 -15.00
CA CYS A 46 -26.14 10.60 -14.52
C CYS A 46 -26.40 9.08 -14.50
N GLY A 47 -27.53 8.65 -13.96
CA GLY A 47 -27.92 7.24 -13.92
C GLY A 47 -28.03 6.62 -15.30
N LYS A 48 -28.67 7.30 -16.25
CA LYS A 48 -28.79 6.84 -17.66
C LYS A 48 -27.42 6.72 -18.34
N ALA A 49 -26.47 7.63 -18.04
CA ALA A 49 -25.13 7.56 -18.61
C ALA A 49 -24.34 6.36 -18.05
N LEU A 50 -24.45 6.09 -16.75
CA LEU A 50 -23.81 4.93 -16.09
C LEU A 50 -24.43 3.61 -16.58
N SER A 51 -25.76 3.54 -16.74
CA SER A 51 -26.42 2.34 -17.29
C SER A 51 -25.95 2.03 -18.70
N ARG A 52 -25.86 3.03 -19.58
CA ARG A 52 -25.34 2.84 -20.95
C ARG A 52 -23.88 2.35 -20.96
N LEU A 53 -23.08 2.81 -20.00
CA LEU A 53 -21.69 2.33 -19.85
C LEU A 53 -21.67 0.84 -19.47
N ALA A 54 -22.49 0.44 -18.49
CA ALA A 54 -22.61 -0.96 -18.06
C ALA A 54 -23.13 -1.86 -19.19
N GLU A 55 -24.19 -1.46 -19.88
CA GLU A 55 -24.72 -2.20 -21.03
C GLU A 55 -23.70 -2.40 -22.14
N ALA A 56 -22.91 -1.37 -22.47
CA ALA A 56 -21.84 -1.47 -23.45
C ALA A 56 -20.71 -2.40 -23.01
N ALA A 57 -20.41 -2.41 -21.72
CA ALA A 57 -19.42 -3.33 -21.14
C ALA A 57 -19.91 -4.79 -21.18
N GLU A 58 -21.20 -5.03 -20.91
CA GLU A 58 -21.81 -6.35 -20.95
C GLU A 58 -21.89 -6.92 -22.37
N ASN A 59 -22.34 -6.11 -23.32
CA ASN A 59 -22.53 -6.53 -24.70
C ASN A 59 -21.21 -6.53 -25.51
N GLY A 60 -20.15 -5.92 -25.02
CA GLY A 60 -18.88 -5.76 -25.74
C GLY A 60 -18.97 -4.79 -26.93
N GLU A 61 -20.01 -3.97 -26.98
CA GLU A 61 -20.26 -3.03 -28.06
C GLU A 61 -20.01 -1.57 -27.64
N GLY A 62 -19.54 -0.75 -28.58
CA GLY A 62 -19.32 0.67 -28.35
C GLY A 62 -17.94 1.03 -27.79
N ASN A 63 -17.73 2.32 -27.53
CA ASN A 63 -16.50 2.85 -27.00
C ASN A 63 -16.67 3.23 -25.53
N LEU A 64 -16.15 2.40 -24.64
CA LEU A 64 -16.27 2.58 -23.18
C LEU A 64 -15.66 3.92 -22.71
N LEU A 65 -14.58 4.39 -23.34
CA LEU A 65 -13.98 5.68 -22.99
C LEU A 65 -14.92 6.84 -23.32
N ALA A 66 -15.56 6.82 -24.49
CA ALA A 66 -16.53 7.85 -24.87
C ALA A 66 -17.73 7.86 -23.91
N LEU A 67 -18.27 6.68 -23.58
CA LEU A 67 -19.38 6.55 -22.62
C LEU A 67 -18.98 6.98 -21.21
N THR A 68 -17.75 6.69 -20.78
CA THR A 68 -17.19 7.19 -19.52
C THR A 68 -17.11 8.72 -19.52
N ILE A 69 -16.65 9.34 -20.61
CA ILE A 69 -16.61 10.80 -20.74
C ILE A 69 -18.04 11.39 -20.62
N ASP A 70 -19.03 10.76 -21.22
CA ASP A 70 -20.42 11.21 -21.12
C ASP A 70 -20.95 11.09 -19.67
N ALA A 71 -20.64 10.00 -18.97
CA ALA A 71 -20.97 9.85 -17.56
C ALA A 71 -20.28 10.93 -16.69
N MET A 72 -19.02 11.24 -16.95
CA MET A 72 -18.28 12.30 -16.24
C MET A 72 -18.84 13.71 -16.55
N ARG A 73 -19.30 13.95 -17.79
CA ARG A 73 -20.01 15.19 -18.14
C ARG A 73 -21.35 15.33 -17.40
N ALA A 74 -22.04 14.20 -17.17
CA ALA A 74 -23.24 14.13 -16.32
C ALA A 74 -22.89 14.17 -14.81
N ARG A 75 -21.65 14.47 -14.46
CA ARG A 75 -21.12 14.57 -13.09
C ARG A 75 -21.15 13.27 -12.29
N ALA A 76 -20.95 12.13 -12.95
CA ALA A 76 -20.59 10.91 -12.25
C ALA A 76 -19.19 11.04 -11.60
N SER A 77 -19.00 10.45 -10.44
CA SER A 77 -17.67 10.33 -9.82
C SER A 77 -16.91 9.16 -10.43
N VAL A 78 -15.57 9.16 -10.26
CA VAL A 78 -14.71 8.04 -10.70
C VAL A 78 -15.16 6.72 -10.06
N GLY A 79 -15.57 6.74 -8.77
CA GLY A 79 -16.10 5.56 -8.08
C GLY A 79 -17.35 5.03 -8.77
N GLU A 80 -18.34 5.88 -9.09
CA GLU A 80 -19.58 5.45 -9.75
C GLU A 80 -19.35 4.86 -11.13
N VAL A 81 -18.39 5.39 -11.90
CA VAL A 81 -17.97 4.79 -13.17
C VAL A 81 -17.34 3.42 -12.96
N SER A 82 -16.45 3.30 -11.96
CA SER A 82 -15.82 2.02 -11.62
C SER A 82 -16.85 1.01 -11.12
N ASP A 83 -17.78 1.42 -10.26
CA ASP A 83 -18.85 0.57 -9.74
C ASP A 83 -19.74 0.04 -10.87
N ALA A 84 -20.09 0.89 -11.85
CA ALA A 84 -20.88 0.48 -13.03
C ALA A 84 -20.16 -0.61 -13.85
N LEU A 85 -18.86 -0.51 -14.05
CA LEU A 85 -18.07 -1.52 -14.75
C LEU A 85 -17.86 -2.78 -13.89
N GLU A 86 -17.72 -2.61 -12.56
CA GLU A 86 -17.57 -3.71 -11.61
C GLU A 86 -18.81 -4.61 -11.55
N THR A 87 -20.01 -4.07 -11.77
CA THR A 87 -21.24 -4.91 -11.86
C THR A 87 -21.19 -5.92 -12.99
N VAL A 88 -20.43 -5.62 -14.05
CA VAL A 88 -20.31 -6.50 -15.23
C VAL A 88 -19.14 -7.48 -15.08
N TRP A 89 -17.97 -6.98 -14.66
CA TRP A 89 -16.73 -7.75 -14.69
C TRP A 89 -16.24 -8.21 -13.30
N GLY A 90 -16.84 -7.71 -12.25
CA GLY A 90 -16.30 -7.87 -10.90
C GLY A 90 -15.02 -7.07 -10.68
N ARG A 91 -14.56 -7.06 -9.46
CA ARG A 91 -13.27 -6.42 -9.10
C ARG A 91 -12.14 -7.42 -9.22
N HIS A 92 -11.10 -7.05 -9.96
CA HIS A 92 -9.89 -7.84 -10.00
C HIS A 92 -9.22 -7.82 -8.61
N VAL A 93 -9.12 -8.99 -8.00
CA VAL A 93 -8.32 -9.21 -6.79
C VAL A 93 -7.07 -9.94 -7.21
N ALA A 94 -5.92 -9.24 -7.15
CA ALA A 94 -4.64 -9.87 -7.46
C ALA A 94 -4.33 -10.95 -6.41
N GLU A 95 -4.06 -12.17 -6.86
CA GLU A 95 -3.53 -13.21 -5.98
C GLU A 95 -2.13 -12.79 -5.51
N GLN A 96 -1.98 -12.60 -4.23
CA GLN A 96 -0.66 -12.40 -3.63
C GLN A 96 0.00 -13.76 -3.48
N ARG A 97 0.86 -14.12 -4.42
CA ARG A 97 1.71 -15.30 -4.30
C ARG A 97 3.03 -14.86 -3.67
N SER A 98 3.32 -15.34 -2.48
CA SER A 98 4.68 -15.29 -1.95
C SER A 98 5.54 -16.21 -2.81
N ILE A 99 6.48 -15.65 -3.53
CA ILE A 99 7.46 -16.42 -4.29
C ILE A 99 8.67 -16.55 -3.35
N SER A 100 8.98 -17.75 -2.92
CA SER A 100 10.19 -18.06 -2.15
C SER A 100 11.21 -18.75 -3.06
N GLY A 101 12.50 -18.64 -2.71
CA GLY A 101 13.60 -19.29 -3.43
C GLY A 101 14.15 -18.50 -4.63
N VAL A 102 13.70 -17.27 -4.84
CA VAL A 102 14.15 -16.45 -5.99
C VAL A 102 15.58 -15.94 -5.79
N TYR A 103 15.91 -15.54 -4.58
CA TYR A 103 17.21 -14.97 -4.25
C TYR A 103 18.15 -15.97 -3.58
N SER A 104 17.63 -16.99 -2.91
CA SER A 104 18.44 -17.99 -2.24
C SER A 104 19.46 -18.67 -3.18
N ALA A 105 19.08 -18.96 -4.41
CA ALA A 105 19.99 -19.50 -5.43
C ALA A 105 21.12 -18.52 -5.82
N SER A 106 20.87 -17.21 -5.76
CA SER A 106 21.87 -16.18 -6.08
C SER A 106 22.84 -15.91 -4.94
N TYR A 107 22.49 -16.29 -3.73
CA TYR A 107 23.30 -16.13 -2.52
C TYR A 107 23.88 -17.47 -2.03
N GLU A 108 23.82 -18.55 -2.84
CA GLU A 108 24.51 -19.81 -2.56
C GLU A 108 26.03 -19.54 -2.46
N GLY A 109 26.55 -19.62 -1.22
CA GLY A 109 27.96 -19.35 -0.92
C GLY A 109 28.24 -18.05 -0.18
N ASP A 110 27.25 -17.17 -0.01
CA ASP A 110 27.39 -15.98 0.82
C ASP A 110 27.27 -16.33 2.31
N ASP A 111 28.34 -16.11 3.05
CA ASP A 111 28.39 -16.47 4.47
C ASP A 111 27.46 -15.60 5.32
N MET A 112 27.28 -14.32 4.97
CA MET A 112 26.33 -13.44 5.66
C MET A 112 24.90 -13.94 5.54
N PHE A 113 24.49 -14.43 4.35
CA PHE A 113 23.16 -14.98 4.14
C PHE A 113 22.92 -16.26 4.97
N LYS A 114 23.96 -17.12 5.09
CA LYS A 114 23.89 -18.32 5.92
C LYS A 114 23.79 -17.97 7.40
N ASP A 115 24.55 -16.98 7.85
CA ASP A 115 24.53 -16.52 9.25
C ASP A 115 23.15 -16.00 9.63
N ILE A 116 22.53 -15.13 8.80
CA ILE A 116 21.16 -14.63 9.02
C ILE A 116 20.17 -15.78 9.09
N LYS A 117 20.26 -16.73 8.18
CA LYS A 117 19.36 -17.90 8.16
C LYS A 117 19.50 -18.73 9.43
N SER A 118 20.74 -18.93 9.91
CA SER A 118 21.00 -19.60 11.18
C SER A 118 20.39 -18.87 12.38
N GLU A 119 20.52 -17.53 12.42
CA GLU A 119 19.89 -16.72 13.47
C GLU A 119 18.37 -16.79 13.45
N VAL A 120 17.76 -16.83 12.26
CA VAL A 120 16.31 -17.03 12.10
C VAL A 120 15.86 -18.40 12.60
N ASP A 121 16.62 -19.45 12.30
CA ASP A 121 16.33 -20.81 12.76
C ASP A 121 16.50 -20.90 14.31
N GLU A 122 17.55 -20.30 14.88
CA GLU A 122 17.72 -20.19 16.34
C GLU A 122 16.58 -19.42 17.03
N PHE A 123 16.11 -18.34 16.39
CA PHE A 123 14.95 -17.61 16.88
C PHE A 123 13.71 -18.52 16.89
N ALA A 124 13.50 -19.30 15.83
CA ALA A 124 12.35 -20.19 15.71
C ALA A 124 12.40 -21.29 16.78
N GLU A 125 13.58 -21.87 17.05
CA GLU A 125 13.76 -22.84 18.12
C GLU A 125 13.48 -22.25 19.50
N LYS A 126 13.96 -21.05 19.76
CA LYS A 126 13.81 -20.36 21.04
C LYS A 126 12.37 -19.92 21.33
N HIS A 127 11.66 -19.44 20.31
CA HIS A 127 10.33 -18.83 20.44
C HIS A 127 9.18 -19.74 19.99
N GLY A 128 9.48 -20.92 19.42
CA GLY A 128 8.49 -21.89 18.94
C GLY A 128 7.82 -21.48 17.62
N ARG A 129 8.24 -20.35 17.01
CA ARG A 129 7.75 -19.87 15.72
C ARG A 129 8.80 -19.00 15.04
N ARG A 130 8.75 -18.93 13.72
CA ARG A 130 9.61 -18.06 12.93
C ARG A 130 9.32 -16.58 13.20
N PRO A 131 10.32 -15.69 13.02
CA PRO A 131 10.04 -14.27 13.05
C PRO A 131 9.08 -13.92 11.92
N ARG A 132 7.99 -13.20 12.27
CA ARG A 132 6.95 -12.83 11.32
C ARG A 132 6.99 -11.33 11.04
N MET A 133 6.96 -10.97 9.75
CA MET A 133 7.04 -9.60 9.29
C MET A 133 5.86 -9.27 8.39
N LEU A 134 5.23 -8.14 8.64
CA LEU A 134 4.21 -7.56 7.76
C LEU A 134 4.84 -6.43 6.93
N VAL A 135 4.87 -6.58 5.62
CA VAL A 135 5.32 -5.53 4.69
C VAL A 135 4.13 -4.72 4.24
N ILE A 136 4.15 -3.42 4.51
CA ILE A 136 3.02 -2.51 4.24
C ILE A 136 3.39 -1.34 3.35
N LYS A 137 2.34 -0.74 2.80
CA LYS A 137 2.38 0.55 2.09
C LYS A 137 1.34 1.50 2.66
N LEU A 138 1.81 2.62 3.21
CA LEU A 138 0.96 3.62 3.83
C LEU A 138 0.55 4.72 2.84
N GLY A 139 -0.68 5.19 2.97
CA GLY A 139 -1.20 6.33 2.23
C GLY A 139 -1.29 6.08 0.71
N GLN A 140 -1.05 7.10 -0.08
CA GLN A 140 -1.25 7.08 -1.54
C GLN A 140 0.02 6.66 -2.31
N ASP A 141 0.76 5.70 -1.80
CA ASP A 141 1.96 5.18 -2.45
C ASP A 141 1.68 3.90 -3.25
N GLY A 142 1.77 4.01 -4.58
CA GLY A 142 1.54 2.92 -5.54
C GLY A 142 2.77 2.12 -5.94
N HIS A 143 3.96 2.38 -5.39
CA HIS A 143 5.21 1.72 -5.77
C HIS A 143 5.37 0.36 -5.10
N ASP A 144 4.73 -0.68 -5.63
CA ASP A 144 4.63 -2.00 -5.01
C ASP A 144 5.88 -2.90 -5.22
N ARG A 145 6.71 -2.60 -6.21
CA ARG A 145 7.88 -3.44 -6.54
C ARG A 145 8.86 -3.58 -5.38
N GLY A 146 9.18 -2.46 -4.70
CA GLY A 146 10.09 -2.47 -3.55
C GLY A 146 9.57 -3.37 -2.42
N ALA A 147 8.30 -3.24 -2.09
CA ALA A 147 7.65 -4.07 -1.07
C ALA A 147 7.74 -5.57 -1.42
N LYS A 148 7.47 -5.95 -2.68
CA LYS A 148 7.57 -7.34 -3.15
C LYS A 148 8.98 -7.89 -3.12
N ILE A 149 9.99 -7.08 -3.51
CA ILE A 149 11.41 -7.49 -3.46
C ILE A 149 11.83 -7.76 -2.03
N ILE A 150 11.55 -6.84 -1.10
CA ILE A 150 11.87 -6.99 0.32
C ILE A 150 11.14 -8.21 0.92
N ALA A 151 9.84 -8.34 0.68
CA ALA A 151 9.06 -9.47 1.16
C ALA A 151 9.66 -10.82 0.69
N THR A 152 10.04 -10.92 -0.59
CA THR A 152 10.67 -12.13 -1.14
C THR A 152 12.04 -12.39 -0.52
N ALA A 153 12.86 -11.36 -0.35
CA ALA A 153 14.21 -11.51 0.23
C ALA A 153 14.13 -12.01 1.68
N PHE A 154 13.27 -11.42 2.51
CA PHE A 154 13.11 -11.88 3.89
C PHE A 154 12.47 -13.27 3.97
N ALA A 155 11.54 -13.62 3.07
CA ALA A 155 11.01 -14.99 3.00
C ALA A 155 12.11 -16.01 2.68
N ASP A 156 13.05 -15.68 1.80
CA ASP A 156 14.20 -16.53 1.48
C ASP A 156 15.19 -16.67 2.64
N MET A 157 15.26 -15.68 3.53
CA MET A 157 16.01 -15.70 4.79
C MET A 157 15.31 -16.52 5.88
N GLY A 158 14.06 -16.95 5.66
CA GLY A 158 13.32 -17.81 6.59
C GLY A 158 12.28 -17.10 7.45
N PHE A 159 12.00 -15.82 7.22
CA PHE A 159 10.91 -15.11 7.88
C PHE A 159 9.54 -15.57 7.35
N ASP A 160 8.54 -15.57 8.22
CA ASP A 160 7.15 -15.64 7.80
C ASP A 160 6.71 -14.25 7.35
N ILE A 161 6.34 -14.10 6.08
CA ILE A 161 6.04 -12.80 5.49
C ILE A 161 4.57 -12.66 5.14
N ASP A 162 3.96 -11.60 5.66
CA ASP A 162 2.67 -11.10 5.21
C ASP A 162 2.87 -9.82 4.37
N ILE A 163 2.06 -9.64 3.36
CA ILE A 163 2.03 -8.40 2.57
C ILE A 163 0.67 -7.75 2.78
N GLY A 164 0.67 -6.54 3.32
CA GLY A 164 -0.53 -5.75 3.51
C GLY A 164 -1.09 -5.23 2.19
N PRO A 165 -2.39 -4.89 2.15
CA PRO A 165 -2.99 -4.23 1.00
C PRO A 165 -2.35 -2.86 0.75
N MET A 166 -2.50 -2.38 -0.50
CA MET A 166 -2.02 -1.05 -0.87
C MET A 166 -2.91 0.04 -0.24
N PHE A 167 -2.30 1.21 0.00
CA PHE A 167 -3.02 2.41 0.42
C PHE A 167 -3.63 2.35 1.83
N GLN A 168 -3.05 1.54 2.72
CA GLN A 168 -3.50 1.45 4.11
C GLN A 168 -3.32 2.78 4.85
N THR A 169 -4.23 3.05 5.76
CA THR A 169 -4.05 4.05 6.80
C THR A 169 -3.15 3.49 7.92
N PRO A 170 -2.49 4.35 8.72
CA PRO A 170 -1.73 3.89 9.88
C PRO A 170 -2.53 3.03 10.86
N GLU A 171 -3.82 3.35 11.07
CA GLU A 171 -4.73 2.59 11.93
C GLU A 171 -5.00 1.19 11.37
N GLU A 172 -5.30 1.07 10.07
CA GLU A 172 -5.53 -0.21 9.40
C GLU A 172 -4.29 -1.10 9.44
N ALA A 173 -3.12 -0.50 9.21
CA ALA A 173 -1.85 -1.21 9.26
C ALA A 173 -1.49 -1.70 10.67
N ALA A 174 -1.68 -0.86 11.70
CA ALA A 174 -1.48 -1.26 13.10
C ALA A 174 -2.42 -2.39 13.51
N ARG A 175 -3.70 -2.30 13.14
CA ARG A 175 -4.68 -3.37 13.40
C ARG A 175 -4.25 -4.68 12.75
N GLN A 176 -3.87 -4.65 11.47
CA GLN A 176 -3.43 -5.85 10.76
C GLN A 176 -2.15 -6.45 11.38
N ALA A 177 -1.21 -5.61 11.81
CA ALA A 177 0.00 -6.07 12.48
C ALA A 177 -0.31 -6.85 13.76
N ILE A 178 -1.27 -6.37 14.54
CA ILE A 178 -1.73 -7.01 15.78
C ILE A 178 -2.51 -8.28 15.48
N GLU A 179 -3.47 -8.25 14.54
CA GLU A 179 -4.29 -9.41 14.16
C GLU A 179 -3.43 -10.54 13.59
N ASN A 180 -2.36 -10.22 12.88
CA ASN A 180 -1.43 -11.21 12.32
C ASN A 180 -0.34 -11.62 13.32
N ASP A 181 -0.30 -11.02 14.51
CA ASP A 181 0.68 -11.30 15.56
C ASP A 181 2.12 -11.24 15.02
N VAL A 182 2.47 -10.11 14.37
CA VAL A 182 3.77 -9.94 13.76
C VAL A 182 4.81 -9.39 14.75
N HIS A 183 6.08 -9.71 14.51
CA HIS A 183 7.19 -9.15 15.28
C HIS A 183 7.70 -7.84 14.68
N ILE A 184 7.54 -7.70 13.34
CA ILE A 184 8.11 -6.58 12.58
C ILE A 184 7.07 -6.06 11.58
N VAL A 185 6.99 -4.73 11.48
CA VAL A 185 6.28 -4.05 10.37
C VAL A 185 7.33 -3.35 9.50
N GLY A 186 7.43 -3.78 8.26
CA GLY A 186 8.29 -3.15 7.25
C GLY A 186 7.51 -2.16 6.40
N VAL A 187 7.86 -0.87 6.46
CA VAL A 187 7.19 0.19 5.71
C VAL A 187 7.93 0.49 4.42
N SER A 188 7.40 0.03 3.29
CA SER A 188 7.94 0.33 1.97
C SER A 188 7.35 1.62 1.42
N THR A 189 8.16 2.67 1.26
CA THR A 189 7.68 3.97 0.81
C THR A 189 8.61 4.61 -0.22
N GLN A 190 8.02 5.23 -1.24
CA GLN A 190 8.69 6.11 -2.21
C GLN A 190 7.92 7.43 -2.42
N ALA A 191 6.82 7.62 -1.69
CA ALA A 191 6.11 8.88 -1.62
C ALA A 191 6.49 9.61 -0.33
N ALA A 192 6.68 10.91 -0.35
CA ALA A 192 7.22 11.71 0.75
C ALA A 192 6.40 11.70 2.07
N ALA A 193 5.26 11.02 2.09
CA ALA A 193 4.36 10.98 3.24
C ALA A 193 4.88 10.12 4.43
N HIS A 194 5.98 9.39 4.30
CA HIS A 194 6.51 8.54 5.37
C HIS A 194 6.88 9.32 6.63
N SER A 195 7.39 10.54 6.50
CA SER A 195 7.71 11.40 7.64
C SER A 195 6.51 11.74 8.53
N THR A 196 5.29 11.65 7.98
CA THR A 196 4.03 11.88 8.71
C THR A 196 3.35 10.55 9.08
N LEU A 197 3.30 9.60 8.15
CA LEU A 197 2.50 8.38 8.33
C LEU A 197 3.20 7.34 9.20
N VAL A 198 4.54 7.27 9.20
CA VAL A 198 5.26 6.32 10.05
C VAL A 198 5.15 6.69 11.54
N PRO A 199 5.34 7.95 11.97
CA PRO A 199 5.03 8.35 13.34
C PRO A 199 3.60 8.03 13.76
N GLN A 200 2.61 8.29 12.89
CA GLN A 200 1.21 7.94 13.18
C GLN A 200 1.00 6.43 13.33
N LEU A 201 1.69 5.60 12.55
CA LEU A 201 1.66 4.14 12.71
C LEU A 201 2.20 3.73 14.09
N ILE A 202 3.32 4.30 14.50
CA ILE A 202 3.91 4.03 15.82
C ILE A 202 2.93 4.42 16.94
N GLU A 203 2.34 5.62 16.86
CA GLU A 203 1.30 6.06 17.81
C GLU A 203 0.09 5.10 17.85
N GLN A 204 -0.32 4.56 16.70
CA GLN A 204 -1.42 3.59 16.64
C GLN A 204 -1.04 2.24 17.27
N LEU A 205 0.18 1.76 17.07
CA LEU A 205 0.68 0.54 17.73
C LEU A 205 0.77 0.74 19.24
N GLU A 206 1.31 1.86 19.70
CA GLU A 206 1.41 2.21 21.13
C GLU A 206 0.03 2.30 21.79
N SER A 207 -0.93 2.97 21.14
CA SER A 207 -2.30 3.11 21.64
C SER A 207 -3.01 1.76 21.83
N GLN A 208 -2.67 0.77 21.04
CA GLN A 208 -3.18 -0.60 21.08
C GLN A 208 -2.29 -1.56 21.91
N ARG A 209 -1.28 -1.03 22.63
CA ARG A 209 -0.34 -1.77 23.51
C ARG A 209 0.53 -2.79 22.75
N ALA A 210 0.85 -2.52 21.51
CA ALA A 210 1.73 -3.34 20.67
C ALA A 210 3.13 -2.70 20.53
N ASN A 211 3.70 -2.24 21.64
CA ASN A 211 5.00 -1.53 21.70
C ASN A 211 6.19 -2.45 21.40
N GLU A 212 5.98 -3.76 21.45
CA GLU A 212 6.97 -4.78 21.10
C GLU A 212 7.16 -4.96 19.60
N VAL A 213 6.23 -4.48 18.77
CA VAL A 213 6.32 -4.58 17.32
C VAL A 213 7.37 -3.59 16.81
N LEU A 214 8.40 -4.10 16.15
CA LEU A 214 9.44 -3.28 15.54
C LEU A 214 8.92 -2.66 14.23
N VAL A 215 9.20 -1.38 14.02
CA VAL A 215 8.88 -0.68 12.76
C VAL A 215 10.17 -0.32 12.04
N ILE A 216 10.34 -0.76 10.79
CA ILE A 216 11.51 -0.54 9.94
C ILE A 216 11.13 0.00 8.57
#